data_ec3a26f3bce30fc10adadb69e73da67c
#
_entry.id   ec3a26f3bce30fc10adadb69e73da67c
#
_cell.length_a   1.000
_cell.length_b   1.000
_cell.length_c   1.000
_cell.angle_alpha   90.00
_cell.angle_beta   90.00
_cell.angle_gamma   90.00
#
_symmetry.space_group_name_H-M   'P 1'
#
loop_
_entity.id
_entity.type
_entity.pdbx_description
1 polymer ?
#
loop_
_entity_poly.entity_id
_entity_poly.type
_entity_poly.pdbx_seq_one_letter_code
_entity_poly.pdbx_strand_id
1 'polypeptide(L)'
;LSKGGIEASRVLAEALDAPVCVGYQHNDAFPGNHPLYAGPLGYNGSKAGMELISKADVVLCLGTRLNPFSTLPGYGIDYWPTEAKIIQVDLNPDRIGLTKKVTVGIVGDAAKVATAISSKLADGAGDTGRADRKNLVAQTKSSWAQELTSMTEEQDDPGTDWNVRARAAKPDWMAPRMAWRAIQAALPVEAIISSDIGNNCAIGNAYPSFNEARKYLAPGLFGPCGYGLPSIVGAKIGRPDVPVVGFAGDGAFGISVNELTAIGRGDWPAITQIVFRNYQWGAEKRNSTLWFDDNFVGTELDEGVSYAGIANACGLKGVVARTQDELTAALAQAIKDQMENGITTLIEAMINQELGDPFRRDAMKNPVEVAGINKDDMKQQVV
;
A
#
# COMPACT_ATOMS: atom_id res chain seq x y z
N LEU A 1 5.58 3.33 -13.80
CA LEU A 1 6.58 2.32 -14.15
C LEU A 1 6.79 2.26 -15.65
N SER A 2 7.67 3.11 -16.17
CA SER A 2 8.05 3.08 -17.58
C SER A 2 8.91 1.84 -17.89
N LYS A 3 8.91 1.40 -19.16
CA LYS A 3 9.78 0.32 -19.61
C LYS A 3 11.25 0.73 -19.34
N GLY A 4 11.97 -0.10 -18.59
CA GLY A 4 13.34 0.17 -18.19
C GLY A 4 13.51 1.15 -17.01
N GLY A 5 12.42 1.72 -16.48
CA GLY A 5 12.50 2.70 -15.40
C GLY A 5 13.04 2.12 -14.09
N ILE A 6 12.66 0.90 -13.75
CA ILE A 6 13.19 0.22 -12.55
C ILE A 6 14.69 0.01 -12.66
N GLU A 7 15.17 -0.52 -13.79
CA GLU A 7 16.59 -0.77 -14.00
C GLU A 7 17.41 0.54 -13.97
N ALA A 8 16.96 1.59 -14.67
CA ALA A 8 17.62 2.88 -14.64
C ALA A 8 17.66 3.49 -13.22
N SER A 9 16.58 3.35 -12.46
CA SER A 9 16.51 3.80 -11.06
C SER A 9 17.44 2.99 -10.16
N ARG A 10 17.55 1.67 -10.38
CA ARG A 10 18.46 0.79 -9.64
C ARG A 10 19.92 1.19 -9.86
N VAL A 11 20.33 1.34 -11.13
CA VAL A 11 21.69 1.76 -11.47
C VAL A 11 22.04 3.11 -10.84
N LEU A 12 21.09 4.05 -10.89
CA LEU A 12 21.31 5.38 -10.28
C LEU A 12 21.41 5.31 -8.76
N ALA A 13 20.51 4.55 -8.11
CA ALA A 13 20.54 4.37 -6.66
C ALA A 13 21.84 3.73 -6.18
N GLU A 14 22.35 2.72 -6.89
CA GLU A 14 23.64 2.07 -6.63
C GLU A 14 24.82 3.04 -6.85
N ALA A 15 24.77 3.84 -7.91
CA ALA A 15 25.81 4.85 -8.19
C ALA A 15 25.91 5.91 -7.09
N LEU A 16 24.81 6.20 -6.39
CA LEU A 16 24.73 7.20 -5.31
C LEU A 16 24.78 6.57 -3.90
N ASP A 17 24.64 5.26 -3.77
CA ASP A 17 24.31 4.57 -2.53
C ASP A 17 23.11 5.21 -1.78
N ALA A 18 22.11 5.65 -2.55
CA ALA A 18 20.97 6.37 -2.05
C ALA A 18 19.81 5.41 -1.71
N PRO A 19 19.14 5.57 -0.54
CA PRO A 19 17.94 4.80 -0.24
C PRO A 19 16.81 5.14 -1.23
N VAL A 20 16.01 4.14 -1.56
CA VAL A 20 14.88 4.29 -2.49
C VAL A 20 13.58 4.04 -1.75
N CYS A 21 12.74 5.07 -1.74
CA CYS A 21 11.36 4.98 -1.30
C CYS A 21 10.42 4.95 -2.51
N VAL A 22 9.30 4.29 -2.39
CA VAL A 22 8.26 4.26 -3.43
C VAL A 22 7.00 4.94 -2.94
N GLY A 23 6.10 5.30 -3.86
CA GLY A 23 4.82 5.91 -3.50
C GLY A 23 3.85 4.89 -2.89
N TYR A 24 2.80 5.41 -2.25
CA TYR A 24 1.71 4.63 -1.69
C TYR A 24 1.11 3.67 -2.72
N GLN A 25 1.01 2.38 -2.35
CA GLN A 25 0.53 1.30 -3.21
C GLN A 25 1.29 1.11 -4.54
N HIS A 26 2.58 1.44 -4.53
CA HIS A 26 3.51 1.20 -5.65
C HIS A 26 4.74 0.41 -5.22
N ASN A 27 4.54 -0.59 -4.36
CA ASN A 27 5.60 -1.43 -3.80
C ASN A 27 6.42 -2.19 -4.85
N ASP A 28 5.90 -2.28 -6.06
CA ASP A 28 6.53 -2.89 -7.24
C ASP A 28 7.34 -1.88 -8.09
N ALA A 29 7.48 -0.64 -7.64
CA ALA A 29 8.23 0.40 -8.39
C ALA A 29 9.74 0.29 -8.24
N PHE A 30 10.23 -0.53 -7.32
CA PHE A 30 11.64 -0.84 -7.12
C PHE A 30 11.80 -2.25 -6.54
N PRO A 31 12.89 -3.00 -6.84
CA PRO A 31 13.06 -4.36 -6.34
C PRO A 31 13.08 -4.40 -4.80
N GLY A 32 12.13 -5.13 -4.21
CA GLY A 32 11.93 -5.19 -2.77
C GLY A 32 13.06 -5.90 -2.01
N ASN A 33 13.79 -6.81 -2.67
CA ASN A 33 14.95 -7.49 -2.12
C ASN A 33 16.25 -6.67 -2.20
N HIS A 34 16.21 -5.49 -2.83
CA HIS A 34 17.41 -4.66 -2.99
C HIS A 34 17.83 -4.03 -1.64
N PRO A 35 19.13 -3.99 -1.29
CA PRO A 35 19.61 -3.42 -0.01
C PRO A 35 19.17 -1.97 0.20
N LEU A 36 19.13 -1.17 -0.85
CA LEU A 36 18.74 0.26 -0.79
C LEU A 36 17.22 0.49 -0.79
N TYR A 37 16.39 -0.54 -0.98
CA TYR A 37 14.93 -0.39 -0.92
C TYR A 37 14.49 -0.13 0.52
N ALA A 38 13.87 1.01 0.76
CA ALA A 38 13.41 1.44 2.08
C ALA A 38 11.87 1.29 2.28
N GLY A 39 11.17 0.87 1.24
CA GLY A 39 9.72 0.62 1.27
C GLY A 39 8.88 1.80 0.82
N PRO A 40 7.54 1.63 0.83
CA PRO A 40 6.60 2.66 0.43
C PRO A 40 6.49 3.76 1.49
N LEU A 41 6.33 4.99 1.02
CA LEU A 41 6.00 6.13 1.88
C LEU A 41 4.48 6.26 2.06
N GLY A 42 4.09 7.19 2.92
CA GLY A 42 2.71 7.61 3.11
C GLY A 42 1.91 6.66 3.98
N TYR A 43 0.63 6.63 3.73
CA TYR A 43 -0.35 6.00 4.60
C TYR A 43 -0.05 4.52 4.87
N ASN A 44 0.17 4.17 6.15
CA ASN A 44 0.59 2.84 6.61
C ASN A 44 1.80 2.26 5.84
N GLY A 45 2.69 3.11 5.36
CA GLY A 45 3.88 2.68 4.62
C GLY A 45 5.02 2.20 5.52
N SER A 46 6.24 2.36 5.03
CA SER A 46 7.46 1.98 5.74
C SER A 46 7.97 3.12 6.64
N LYS A 47 8.04 2.88 7.94
CA LYS A 47 8.68 3.81 8.88
C LYS A 47 10.16 4.01 8.54
N ALA A 48 10.85 2.95 8.09
CA ALA A 48 12.23 3.08 7.62
C ALA A 48 12.37 4.06 6.47
N GLY A 49 11.48 4.01 5.47
CA GLY A 49 11.44 4.99 4.39
C GLY A 49 11.23 6.41 4.88
N MET A 50 10.31 6.59 5.84
CA MET A 50 10.01 7.89 6.45
C MET A 50 11.21 8.45 7.22
N GLU A 51 11.88 7.65 8.03
CA GLU A 51 13.05 8.07 8.78
C GLU A 51 14.27 8.38 7.89
N LEU A 52 14.42 7.66 6.79
CA LEU A 52 15.51 7.91 5.85
C LEU A 52 15.29 9.19 5.04
N ILE A 53 14.07 9.39 4.51
CA ILE A 53 13.79 10.60 3.73
C ILE A 53 13.80 11.85 4.61
N SER A 54 13.44 11.76 5.88
CA SER A 54 13.46 12.92 6.81
C SER A 54 14.87 13.50 7.01
N LYS A 55 15.91 12.71 6.75
CA LYS A 55 17.33 13.10 6.87
C LYS A 55 17.95 13.52 5.55
N ALA A 56 17.15 13.55 4.46
CA ALA A 56 17.66 13.87 3.14
C ALA A 56 17.91 15.38 3.00
N ASP A 57 19.04 15.75 2.43
CA ASP A 57 19.37 17.10 1.95
C ASP A 57 18.98 17.32 0.49
N VAL A 58 18.85 16.23 -0.27
CA VAL A 58 18.35 16.20 -1.65
C VAL A 58 17.38 15.04 -1.82
N VAL A 59 16.22 15.30 -2.41
CA VAL A 59 15.25 14.28 -2.81
C VAL A 59 15.07 14.28 -4.31
N LEU A 60 15.43 13.18 -4.97
CA LEU A 60 15.18 12.98 -6.40
C LEU A 60 13.88 12.19 -6.59
N CYS A 61 12.90 12.82 -7.19
CA CYS A 61 11.58 12.27 -7.45
C CYS A 61 11.46 11.85 -8.91
N LEU A 62 11.46 10.56 -9.18
CA LEU A 62 11.42 9.99 -10.54
C LEU A 62 10.02 9.51 -10.90
N GLY A 63 9.31 10.23 -11.78
CA GLY A 63 8.01 9.86 -12.30
C GLY A 63 6.89 9.80 -11.23
N THR A 64 7.02 10.61 -10.19
CA THR A 64 6.02 10.71 -9.13
C THR A 64 5.47 12.13 -9.00
N ARG A 65 4.15 12.25 -8.89
CA ARG A 65 3.48 13.53 -8.61
C ARG A 65 3.48 13.92 -7.13
N LEU A 66 4.13 13.12 -6.30
CA LEU A 66 4.15 13.29 -4.84
C LEU A 66 2.74 13.36 -4.24
N ASN A 67 1.89 12.40 -4.64
CA ASN A 67 0.51 12.28 -4.15
C ASN A 67 0.44 12.54 -2.64
N PRO A 68 -0.55 13.31 -2.14
CA PRO A 68 -0.73 13.53 -0.71
C PRO A 68 -0.72 12.26 0.13
N PHE A 69 -1.38 11.18 -0.32
CA PHE A 69 -1.33 9.88 0.38
C PHE A 69 0.08 9.27 0.44
N SER A 70 0.95 9.57 -0.52
CA SER A 70 2.36 9.15 -0.50
C SER A 70 3.26 10.03 0.37
N THR A 71 2.76 11.14 0.87
CA THR A 71 3.52 12.08 1.73
C THR A 71 2.84 12.36 3.06
N LEU A 72 1.79 11.60 3.42
CA LEU A 72 1.14 11.71 4.72
C LEU A 72 2.11 11.31 5.84
N PRO A 73 2.20 12.10 6.90
CA PRO A 73 2.88 11.70 8.13
C PRO A 73 2.31 10.39 8.69
N GLY A 74 3.19 9.54 9.18
CA GLY A 74 2.82 8.27 9.81
C GLY A 74 3.70 7.99 11.02
N TYR A 75 3.28 7.09 11.89
CA TYR A 75 4.03 6.65 13.07
C TYR A 75 4.51 7.81 13.97
N GLY A 76 3.72 8.89 14.03
CA GLY A 76 4.10 10.10 14.79
C GLY A 76 5.20 10.94 14.14
N ILE A 77 5.69 10.59 12.95
CA ILE A 77 6.80 11.27 12.29
C ILE A 77 6.26 12.24 11.22
N ASP A 78 6.63 13.50 11.30
CA ASP A 78 6.50 14.45 10.20
C ASP A 78 7.79 14.41 9.37
N TYR A 79 7.80 13.49 8.41
CA TYR A 79 9.04 13.06 7.77
C TYR A 79 9.41 13.84 6.51
N TRP A 80 8.54 14.70 5.99
CA TRP A 80 8.87 15.40 4.76
C TRP A 80 9.97 16.44 5.00
N PRO A 81 11.14 16.34 4.32
CA PRO A 81 12.28 17.22 4.58
C PRO A 81 12.05 18.59 3.93
N THR A 82 11.55 19.56 4.70
CA THR A 82 11.21 20.92 4.22
C THR A 82 12.40 21.70 3.69
N GLU A 83 13.59 21.45 4.24
CA GLU A 83 14.84 22.14 3.86
C GLU A 83 15.57 21.45 2.70
N ALA A 84 15.17 20.24 2.32
CA ALA A 84 15.80 19.49 1.25
C ALA A 84 15.56 20.14 -0.12
N LYS A 85 16.54 20.00 -0.99
CA LYS A 85 16.40 20.35 -2.41
C LYS A 85 15.63 19.26 -3.14
N ILE A 86 14.46 19.59 -3.66
CA ILE A 86 13.61 18.64 -4.38
C ILE A 86 13.87 18.77 -5.87
N ILE A 87 14.28 17.66 -6.49
CA ILE A 87 14.41 17.51 -7.95
C ILE A 87 13.26 16.62 -8.40
N GLN A 88 12.34 17.13 -9.19
CA GLN A 88 11.17 16.36 -9.65
C GLN A 88 11.22 16.17 -11.17
N VAL A 89 11.07 14.92 -11.59
CA VAL A 89 11.03 14.49 -12.99
C VAL A 89 9.65 13.92 -13.28
N ASP A 90 8.94 14.49 -14.24
CA ASP A 90 7.65 13.94 -14.72
C ASP A 90 7.50 14.22 -16.23
N LEU A 91 6.77 13.36 -16.92
CA LEU A 91 6.39 13.59 -18.33
C LEU A 91 5.36 14.71 -18.48
N ASN A 92 4.52 14.89 -17.48
CA ASN A 92 3.52 15.95 -17.47
C ASN A 92 4.03 17.16 -16.67
N PRO A 93 4.26 18.31 -17.33
CA PRO A 93 4.73 19.51 -16.65
C PRO A 93 3.80 20.01 -15.55
N ASP A 94 2.48 19.78 -15.67
CA ASP A 94 1.49 20.24 -14.69
C ASP A 94 1.58 19.49 -13.34
N ARG A 95 2.32 18.38 -13.28
CA ARG A 95 2.55 17.61 -12.05
C ARG A 95 3.78 18.07 -11.28
N ILE A 96 4.66 18.84 -11.94
CA ILE A 96 5.89 19.34 -11.31
C ILE A 96 5.55 20.49 -10.37
N GLY A 97 5.89 20.35 -9.10
CA GLY A 97 5.59 21.36 -8.08
C GLY A 97 4.12 21.40 -7.63
N LEU A 98 3.27 20.46 -8.06
CA LEU A 98 1.84 20.47 -7.74
C LEU A 98 1.56 20.34 -6.24
N THR A 99 2.28 19.49 -5.52
CA THR A 99 2.00 19.16 -4.12
C THR A 99 3.13 19.55 -3.16
N LYS A 100 4.33 19.71 -3.68
CA LYS A 100 5.52 20.09 -2.90
C LYS A 100 6.33 21.10 -3.68
N LYS A 101 6.92 22.07 -2.98
CA LYS A 101 7.84 23.02 -3.58
C LYS A 101 9.04 22.28 -4.17
N VAL A 102 9.38 22.52 -5.42
CA VAL A 102 10.53 21.92 -6.09
C VAL A 102 11.63 22.94 -6.33
N THR A 103 12.87 22.49 -6.21
CA THR A 103 14.05 23.29 -6.53
C THR A 103 14.39 23.20 -8.02
N VAL A 104 14.27 21.99 -8.59
CA VAL A 104 14.52 21.74 -10.01
C VAL A 104 13.41 20.85 -10.57
N GLY A 105 12.71 21.37 -11.58
CA GLY A 105 11.70 20.59 -12.34
C GLY A 105 12.28 20.15 -13.68
N ILE A 106 12.12 18.87 -14.02
CA ILE A 106 12.58 18.31 -15.30
C ILE A 106 11.39 17.66 -16.00
N VAL A 107 11.00 18.19 -17.14
CA VAL A 107 10.00 17.56 -18.02
C VAL A 107 10.69 16.50 -18.88
N GLY A 108 10.42 15.23 -18.62
CA GLY A 108 11.09 14.16 -19.34
C GLY A 108 10.73 12.76 -18.81
N ASP A 109 11.15 11.75 -19.57
CA ASP A 109 11.05 10.36 -19.17
C ASP A 109 12.01 10.05 -18.01
N ALA A 110 11.46 9.52 -16.91
CA ALA A 110 12.21 9.25 -15.69
C ALA A 110 13.37 8.27 -15.90
N ALA A 111 13.22 7.27 -16.77
CA ALA A 111 14.29 6.31 -17.07
C ALA A 111 15.44 7.00 -17.82
N LYS A 112 15.13 7.83 -18.82
CA LYS A 112 16.14 8.57 -19.59
C LYS A 112 16.88 9.57 -18.70
N VAL A 113 16.16 10.27 -17.83
CA VAL A 113 16.79 11.24 -16.91
C VAL A 113 17.67 10.50 -15.90
N ALA A 114 17.21 9.40 -15.30
CA ALA A 114 18.03 8.59 -14.41
C ALA A 114 19.31 8.10 -15.08
N THR A 115 19.22 7.59 -16.31
CA THR A 115 20.38 7.16 -17.10
C THR A 115 21.35 8.31 -17.37
N ALA A 116 20.83 9.48 -17.76
CA ALA A 116 21.68 10.66 -18.03
C ALA A 116 22.42 11.16 -16.77
N ILE A 117 21.75 11.12 -15.60
CA ILE A 117 22.37 11.46 -14.31
C ILE A 117 23.47 10.43 -14.00
N SER A 118 23.19 9.12 -14.10
CA SER A 118 24.17 8.06 -13.85
C SER A 118 25.42 8.22 -14.71
N SER A 119 25.27 8.53 -15.99
CA SER A 119 26.40 8.75 -16.90
C SER A 119 27.27 9.94 -16.48
N LYS A 120 26.65 11.03 -16.02
CA LYS A 120 27.40 12.20 -15.54
C LYS A 120 28.09 11.96 -14.18
N LEU A 121 27.53 11.12 -13.33
CA LEU A 121 28.14 10.76 -12.05
C LEU A 121 29.38 9.88 -12.23
N ALA A 122 29.43 9.05 -13.27
CA ALA A 122 30.59 8.21 -13.57
C ALA A 122 31.86 9.03 -13.81
N ASP A 123 31.74 10.30 -14.27
CA ASP A 123 32.84 11.19 -14.59
C ASP A 123 33.40 11.95 -13.36
N GLY A 124 32.87 11.78 -12.15
CA GLY A 124 33.41 12.57 -11.01
C GLY A 124 32.61 12.59 -9.70
N ALA A 125 31.82 11.64 -9.40
CA ALA A 125 31.13 11.59 -8.09
C ALA A 125 32.12 11.29 -6.96
N GLY A 126 32.38 12.27 -6.11
CA GLY A 126 33.18 12.11 -4.91
C GLY A 126 32.55 11.09 -3.94
N ASP A 127 33.38 10.31 -3.28
CA ASP A 127 32.97 9.24 -2.32
C ASP A 127 32.75 9.78 -0.90
N THR A 128 32.00 10.84 -0.73
CA THR A 128 31.75 11.39 0.60
C THR A 128 30.53 10.75 1.26
N GLY A 129 30.76 10.01 2.36
CA GLY A 129 29.71 9.50 3.25
C GLY A 129 28.91 8.29 2.73
N ARG A 130 29.38 7.56 1.71
CA ARG A 130 28.65 6.40 1.13
C ARG A 130 28.54 5.22 2.09
N ALA A 131 29.63 4.87 2.77
CA ALA A 131 29.62 3.76 3.73
C ALA A 131 28.66 4.03 4.88
N ASP A 132 28.64 5.28 5.39
CA ASP A 132 27.74 5.69 6.47
C ASP A 132 26.26 5.63 6.03
N ARG A 133 25.95 6.00 4.78
CA ARG A 133 24.58 5.87 4.23
C ARG A 133 24.13 4.41 4.15
N LYS A 134 24.97 3.51 3.63
CA LYS A 134 24.64 2.06 3.58
C LYS A 134 24.35 1.50 4.97
N ASN A 135 25.20 1.83 5.94
CA ASN A 135 25.02 1.40 7.32
C ASN A 135 23.73 1.95 7.92
N LEU A 136 23.45 3.25 7.71
CA LEU A 136 22.21 3.88 8.16
C LEU A 136 20.98 3.20 7.55
N VAL A 137 20.97 2.94 6.24
CA VAL A 137 19.87 2.24 5.56
C VAL A 137 19.66 0.85 6.14
N ALA A 138 20.73 0.07 6.31
CA ALA A 138 20.65 -1.28 6.85
C ALA A 138 20.10 -1.31 8.29
N GLN A 139 20.60 -0.43 9.15
CA GLN A 139 20.16 -0.32 10.54
C GLN A 139 18.69 0.11 10.63
N THR A 140 18.29 1.16 9.89
CA THR A 140 16.92 1.67 9.92
C THR A 140 15.92 0.62 9.41
N LYS A 141 16.27 -0.11 8.34
CA LYS A 141 15.45 -1.22 7.84
C LYS A 141 15.33 -2.36 8.85
N SER A 142 16.42 -2.73 9.52
CA SER A 142 16.40 -3.78 10.54
C SER A 142 15.54 -3.41 11.73
N SER A 143 15.65 -2.18 12.22
CA SER A 143 14.81 -1.67 13.31
C SER A 143 13.33 -1.68 12.93
N TRP A 144 13.01 -1.22 11.73
CA TRP A 144 11.63 -1.24 11.24
C TRP A 144 11.08 -2.67 11.10
N ALA A 145 11.87 -3.61 10.59
CA ALA A 145 11.43 -5.00 10.46
C ALA A 145 11.12 -5.63 11.82
N GLN A 146 11.89 -5.32 12.86
CA GLN A 146 11.62 -5.74 14.22
C GLN A 146 10.35 -5.10 14.78
N GLU A 147 10.19 -3.79 14.64
CA GLU A 147 9.00 -3.07 15.08
C GLU A 147 7.75 -3.57 14.36
N LEU A 148 7.80 -3.75 13.04
CA LEU A 148 6.68 -4.30 12.26
C LEU A 148 6.31 -5.71 12.70
N THR A 149 7.28 -6.51 13.12
CA THR A 149 7.04 -7.83 13.69
C THR A 149 6.36 -7.72 15.05
N SER A 150 6.84 -6.87 15.96
CA SER A 150 6.22 -6.68 17.26
C SER A 150 4.77 -6.19 17.18
N MET A 151 4.47 -5.29 16.24
CA MET A 151 3.10 -4.84 15.97
C MET A 151 2.13 -5.98 15.57
N THR A 152 2.65 -7.13 15.15
CA THR A 152 1.84 -8.30 14.80
C THR A 152 1.75 -9.35 15.88
N GLU A 153 2.73 -9.40 16.79
CA GLU A 153 2.82 -10.39 17.87
C GLU A 153 2.24 -9.83 19.17
N GLU A 154 2.53 -8.60 19.47
CA GLU A 154 1.97 -7.89 20.62
C GLU A 154 0.74 -7.11 20.15
N GLN A 155 -0.40 -7.40 20.72
CA GLN A 155 -1.62 -6.62 20.50
C GLN A 155 -1.54 -5.20 21.10
N ASP A 156 -0.35 -4.82 21.53
CA ASP A 156 -0.02 -3.56 22.17
C ASP A 156 0.39 -2.46 21.18
N ASP A 157 -0.35 -2.31 20.09
CA ASP A 157 -0.38 -0.99 19.48
C ASP A 157 -1.10 -0.06 20.47
N PRO A 158 -0.41 0.96 21.05
CA PRO A 158 -1.06 1.95 21.91
C PRO A 158 -2.03 2.84 21.12
N GLY A 159 -2.50 2.34 19.98
CA GLY A 159 -3.43 2.96 19.07
C GLY A 159 -4.54 3.74 19.75
N THR A 160 -5.31 4.43 19.00
CA THR A 160 -6.45 5.22 19.47
C THR A 160 -7.30 4.40 20.45
N ASP A 161 -7.99 5.05 21.40
CA ASP A 161 -8.96 4.41 22.28
C ASP A 161 -9.94 3.50 21.55
N TRP A 162 -10.16 3.76 20.26
CA TRP A 162 -10.94 2.91 19.38
C TRP A 162 -10.30 1.53 19.16
N ASN A 163 -9.00 1.46 18.83
CA ASN A 163 -8.33 0.18 18.60
C ASN A 163 -8.35 -0.69 19.86
N VAL A 164 -8.16 -0.10 21.04
CA VAL A 164 -8.27 -0.81 22.32
C VAL A 164 -9.68 -1.39 22.51
N ARG A 165 -10.72 -0.58 22.24
CA ARG A 165 -12.12 -1.02 22.34
C ARG A 165 -12.45 -2.10 21.31
N ALA A 166 -11.97 -1.96 20.08
CA ALA A 166 -12.19 -2.91 19.00
C ALA A 166 -11.59 -4.30 19.30
N ARG A 167 -10.40 -4.34 19.89
CA ARG A 167 -9.77 -5.58 20.37
C ARG A 167 -10.58 -6.22 21.49
N ALA A 168 -10.96 -5.43 22.48
CA ALA A 168 -11.74 -5.92 23.63
C ALA A 168 -13.12 -6.50 23.22
N ALA A 169 -13.71 -5.96 22.15
CA ALA A 169 -14.99 -6.43 21.62
C ALA A 169 -14.90 -7.79 20.91
N LYS A 170 -13.76 -8.10 20.26
CA LYS A 170 -13.54 -9.34 19.50
C LYS A 170 -12.11 -9.88 19.80
N PRO A 171 -11.82 -10.32 21.03
CA PRO A 171 -10.45 -10.63 21.47
C PRO A 171 -9.83 -11.84 20.73
N ASP A 172 -10.67 -12.77 20.26
CA ASP A 172 -10.23 -13.98 19.56
C ASP A 172 -10.08 -13.76 18.04
N TRP A 173 -10.35 -12.56 17.54
CA TRP A 173 -10.26 -12.27 16.11
C TRP A 173 -8.89 -11.69 15.78
N MET A 174 -8.39 -12.02 14.58
CA MET A 174 -7.13 -11.47 14.09
C MET A 174 -7.18 -9.94 14.03
N ALA A 175 -6.11 -9.27 14.47
CA ALA A 175 -5.90 -7.89 14.10
C ALA A 175 -5.58 -7.78 12.58
N PRO A 176 -5.88 -6.66 11.92
CA PRO A 176 -5.57 -6.48 10.50
C PRO A 176 -4.11 -6.74 10.15
N ARG A 177 -3.16 -6.36 11.02
CA ARG A 177 -1.73 -6.60 10.82
C ARG A 177 -1.36 -8.08 10.92
N MET A 178 -2.00 -8.83 11.81
CA MET A 178 -1.84 -10.27 11.92
C MET A 178 -2.30 -10.98 10.64
N ALA A 179 -3.43 -10.56 10.07
CA ALA A 179 -3.91 -11.08 8.79
C ALA A 179 -2.92 -10.79 7.65
N TRP A 180 -2.36 -9.57 7.58
CA TRP A 180 -1.34 -9.24 6.57
C TRP A 180 -0.04 -10.03 6.76
N ARG A 181 0.35 -10.34 8.00
CA ARG A 181 1.50 -11.20 8.27
C ARG A 181 1.28 -12.63 7.76
N ALA A 182 0.09 -13.17 7.99
CA ALA A 182 -0.31 -14.48 7.47
C ALA A 182 -0.30 -14.50 5.92
N ILE A 183 -0.83 -13.44 5.29
CA ILE A 183 -0.79 -13.28 3.84
C ILE A 183 0.63 -13.22 3.32
N GLN A 184 1.49 -12.41 3.92
CA GLN A 184 2.90 -12.27 3.53
C GLN A 184 3.65 -13.60 3.58
N ALA A 185 3.33 -14.46 4.54
CA ALA A 185 3.97 -15.78 4.69
C ALA A 185 3.63 -16.75 3.56
N ALA A 186 2.43 -16.61 2.94
CA ALA A 186 1.94 -17.53 1.90
C ALA A 186 1.94 -16.93 0.49
N LEU A 187 2.09 -15.61 0.35
CA LEU A 187 2.02 -14.93 -0.95
C LEU A 187 3.30 -15.15 -1.76
N PRO A 188 3.24 -15.79 -2.95
CA PRO A 188 4.42 -15.94 -3.79
C PRO A 188 4.95 -14.61 -4.32
N VAL A 189 6.27 -14.49 -4.42
CA VAL A 189 6.93 -13.24 -4.90
C VAL A 189 6.59 -12.90 -6.36
N GLU A 190 6.22 -13.89 -7.18
CA GLU A 190 5.78 -13.74 -8.56
C GLU A 190 4.31 -13.35 -8.70
N ALA A 191 3.53 -13.42 -7.63
CA ALA A 191 2.11 -13.10 -7.68
C ALA A 191 1.83 -11.67 -8.15
N ILE A 192 0.77 -11.51 -8.94
CA ILE A 192 0.17 -10.20 -9.18
C ILE A 192 -0.92 -10.00 -8.13
N ILE A 193 -0.88 -8.88 -7.45
CA ILE A 193 -1.91 -8.53 -6.48
C ILE A 193 -2.72 -7.32 -6.93
N SER A 194 -3.97 -7.30 -6.49
CA SER A 194 -4.80 -6.10 -6.55
C SER A 194 -5.30 -5.74 -5.16
N SER A 195 -5.11 -4.49 -4.80
CA SER A 195 -5.66 -3.92 -3.58
C SER A 195 -6.87 -3.06 -3.92
N ASP A 196 -7.98 -3.31 -3.25
CA ASP A 196 -9.11 -2.39 -3.24
C ASP A 196 -8.83 -1.18 -2.33
N ILE A 197 -9.75 -0.28 -2.20
CA ILE A 197 -9.66 0.87 -1.29
C ILE A 197 -10.26 0.52 0.07
N GLY A 198 -9.69 1.10 1.12
CA GLY A 198 -10.12 0.94 2.50
C GLY A 198 -8.96 0.75 3.48
N ASN A 199 -9.25 0.79 4.76
CA ASN A 199 -8.24 0.72 5.83
C ASN A 199 -7.40 -0.56 5.79
N ASN A 200 -8.04 -1.72 5.63
CA ASN A 200 -7.35 -3.00 5.67
C ASN A 200 -6.36 -3.14 4.49
N CYS A 201 -6.75 -2.64 3.33
CA CYS A 201 -5.86 -2.58 2.16
C CYS A 201 -4.72 -1.57 2.36
N ALA A 202 -5.00 -0.44 3.02
CA ALA A 202 -3.98 0.55 3.34
C ALA A 202 -2.95 0.03 4.36
N ILE A 203 -3.40 -0.71 5.39
CA ILE A 203 -2.50 -1.40 6.33
C ILE A 203 -1.56 -2.35 5.59
N GLY A 204 -2.05 -3.00 4.54
CA GLY A 204 -1.28 -3.84 3.65
C GLY A 204 -0.11 -3.16 2.96
N ASN A 205 -0.09 -1.83 2.88
CA ASN A 205 0.99 -1.11 2.20
C ASN A 205 2.39 -1.41 2.78
N ALA A 206 2.49 -1.75 4.06
CA ALA A 206 3.77 -2.07 4.72
C ALA A 206 4.31 -3.48 4.42
N TYR A 207 3.51 -4.40 3.89
CA TYR A 207 3.84 -5.83 3.87
C TYR A 207 4.33 -6.36 2.52
N PRO A 208 3.58 -6.29 1.39
CA PRO A 208 4.02 -6.91 0.16
C PRO A 208 5.21 -6.18 -0.44
N SER A 209 6.15 -6.93 -0.95
CA SER A 209 7.28 -6.43 -1.74
C SER A 209 7.44 -7.29 -2.99
N PHE A 210 7.95 -6.71 -4.06
CA PHE A 210 8.08 -7.33 -5.36
C PHE A 210 9.47 -7.11 -5.93
N ASN A 211 9.95 -8.08 -6.70
CA ASN A 211 11.24 -7.95 -7.39
C ASN A 211 11.09 -7.47 -8.84
N GLU A 212 9.85 -7.40 -9.32
CA GLU A 212 9.49 -7.00 -10.68
C GLU A 212 8.35 -5.97 -10.67
N ALA A 213 8.31 -5.16 -11.72
CA ALA A 213 7.24 -4.21 -11.96
C ALA A 213 5.91 -4.85 -12.36
N ARG A 214 4.83 -4.08 -12.23
CA ARG A 214 3.47 -4.46 -12.66
C ARG A 214 2.91 -5.67 -11.92
N LYS A 215 3.26 -5.75 -10.65
CA LYS A 215 2.79 -6.78 -9.72
C LYS A 215 1.72 -6.25 -8.75
N TYR A 216 1.62 -4.94 -8.59
CA TYR A 216 0.69 -4.30 -7.66
C TYR A 216 -0.30 -3.42 -8.40
N LEU A 217 -1.56 -3.85 -8.44
CA LEU A 217 -2.66 -3.10 -9.03
C LEU A 217 -3.45 -2.38 -7.92
N ALA A 218 -3.60 -1.08 -8.05
CA ALA A 218 -4.35 -0.27 -7.11
C ALA A 218 -5.07 0.89 -7.85
N PRO A 219 -6.24 1.34 -7.38
CA PRO A 219 -7.03 2.38 -8.03
C PRO A 219 -6.48 3.79 -7.73
N GLY A 220 -5.19 3.98 -7.88
CA GLY A 220 -4.30 4.99 -7.34
C GLY A 220 -4.67 6.47 -7.47
N LEU A 221 -5.51 6.89 -8.42
CA LEU A 221 -5.81 8.31 -8.62
C LEU A 221 -7.15 8.72 -8.03
N PHE A 222 -8.20 8.00 -8.35
CA PHE A 222 -9.57 8.30 -7.92
C PHE A 222 -9.96 7.53 -6.65
N GLY A 223 -9.45 6.31 -6.49
CA GLY A 223 -9.70 5.47 -5.33
C GLY A 223 -11.13 4.91 -5.24
N PRO A 224 -11.73 4.37 -6.33
CA PRO A 224 -13.06 3.77 -6.25
C PRO A 224 -13.02 2.46 -5.47
N CYS A 225 -13.99 2.26 -4.58
CA CYS A 225 -14.27 0.95 -4.02
C CYS A 225 -14.87 0.02 -5.08
N GLY A 226 -14.62 -1.30 -4.94
CA GLY A 226 -15.06 -2.31 -5.91
C GLY A 226 -14.07 -2.55 -7.05
N TYR A 227 -12.87 -1.96 -7.00
CA TYR A 227 -11.81 -2.14 -8.00
C TYR A 227 -11.13 -3.51 -7.92
N GLY A 228 -10.97 -4.04 -6.72
CA GLY A 228 -10.11 -5.19 -6.44
C GLY A 228 -10.48 -6.43 -7.26
N LEU A 229 -11.71 -6.89 -7.15
CA LEU A 229 -12.17 -8.11 -7.82
C LEU A 229 -12.12 -8.05 -9.35
N PRO A 230 -12.68 -7.05 -10.04
CA PRO A 230 -12.63 -7.00 -11.50
C PRO A 230 -11.20 -6.91 -12.03
N SER A 231 -10.32 -6.19 -11.34
CA SER A 231 -8.94 -5.99 -11.79
C SER A 231 -8.11 -7.27 -11.76
N ILE A 232 -8.31 -8.17 -10.78
CA ILE A 232 -7.60 -9.45 -10.74
C ILE A 232 -8.10 -10.42 -11.79
N VAL A 233 -9.37 -10.37 -12.16
CA VAL A 233 -9.89 -11.16 -13.31
C VAL A 233 -9.15 -10.74 -14.58
N GLY A 234 -9.08 -9.43 -14.85
CA GLY A 234 -8.32 -8.91 -15.99
C GLY A 234 -6.83 -9.26 -15.94
N ALA A 235 -6.21 -9.17 -14.76
CA ALA A 235 -4.81 -9.55 -14.59
C ALA A 235 -4.57 -11.03 -14.89
N LYS A 236 -5.46 -11.91 -14.43
CA LYS A 236 -5.32 -13.37 -14.67
C LYS A 236 -5.55 -13.74 -16.12
N ILE A 237 -6.45 -13.04 -16.82
CA ILE A 237 -6.64 -13.20 -18.27
C ILE A 237 -5.35 -12.78 -19.01
N GLY A 238 -4.75 -11.66 -18.62
CA GLY A 238 -3.51 -11.18 -19.23
C GLY A 238 -2.25 -11.96 -18.86
N ARG A 239 -2.24 -12.61 -17.70
CA ARG A 239 -1.12 -13.40 -17.17
C ARG A 239 -1.63 -14.69 -16.49
N PRO A 240 -2.08 -15.66 -17.31
CA PRO A 240 -2.58 -16.94 -16.78
C PRO A 240 -1.49 -17.79 -16.11
N ASP A 241 -0.24 -17.51 -16.41
CA ASP A 241 0.97 -18.24 -15.98
C ASP A 241 1.42 -17.92 -14.54
N VAL A 242 0.88 -16.88 -13.91
CA VAL A 242 1.26 -16.47 -12.55
C VAL A 242 0.05 -16.45 -11.60
N PRO A 243 0.28 -16.63 -10.28
CA PRO A 243 -0.79 -16.44 -9.30
C PRO A 243 -1.31 -15.00 -9.28
N VAL A 244 -2.62 -14.84 -9.10
CA VAL A 244 -3.27 -13.54 -8.99
C VAL A 244 -4.13 -13.51 -7.74
N VAL A 245 -3.91 -12.55 -6.84
CA VAL A 245 -4.59 -12.46 -5.55
C VAL A 245 -5.18 -11.07 -5.35
N GLY A 246 -6.47 -10.99 -5.10
CA GLY A 246 -7.17 -9.75 -4.78
C GLY A 246 -7.36 -9.56 -3.29
N PHE A 247 -7.34 -8.30 -2.85
CA PHE A 247 -7.60 -7.90 -1.48
C PHE A 247 -8.67 -6.81 -1.44
N ALA A 248 -9.69 -7.00 -0.63
CA ALA A 248 -10.73 -6.01 -0.41
C ALA A 248 -11.23 -6.07 1.04
N GLY A 249 -11.61 -4.93 1.62
CA GLY A 249 -12.48 -4.91 2.78
C GLY A 249 -13.90 -5.35 2.41
N ASP A 250 -14.67 -5.79 3.36
CA ASP A 250 -16.04 -6.30 3.14
C ASP A 250 -16.97 -5.23 2.54
N GLY A 251 -16.84 -3.97 2.93
CA GLY A 251 -17.60 -2.89 2.31
C GLY A 251 -17.27 -2.68 0.83
N ALA A 252 -15.99 -2.57 0.50
CA ALA A 252 -15.55 -2.39 -0.88
C ALA A 252 -15.87 -3.62 -1.75
N PHE A 253 -15.69 -4.82 -1.22
CA PHE A 253 -16.04 -6.07 -1.90
C PHE A 253 -17.54 -6.17 -2.21
N GLY A 254 -18.38 -5.74 -1.26
CA GLY A 254 -19.84 -5.75 -1.43
C GLY A 254 -20.33 -4.98 -2.67
N ILE A 255 -19.57 -3.99 -3.14
CA ILE A 255 -19.92 -3.21 -4.35
C ILE A 255 -19.79 -4.06 -5.62
N SER A 256 -18.83 -4.99 -5.67
CA SER A 256 -18.59 -5.85 -6.84
C SER A 256 -18.95 -7.32 -6.62
N VAL A 257 -19.65 -7.66 -5.53
CA VAL A 257 -19.98 -9.05 -5.18
C VAL A 257 -20.79 -9.79 -6.26
N ASN A 258 -21.61 -9.08 -7.01
CA ASN A 258 -22.39 -9.62 -8.14
C ASN A 258 -21.51 -10.18 -9.27
N GLU A 259 -20.25 -9.74 -9.39
CA GLU A 259 -19.30 -10.26 -10.38
C GLU A 259 -18.96 -11.74 -10.13
N LEU A 260 -19.18 -12.25 -8.91
CA LEU A 260 -19.02 -13.68 -8.60
C LEU A 260 -19.92 -14.56 -9.47
N THR A 261 -21.10 -14.06 -9.89
CA THR A 261 -22.01 -14.80 -10.77
C THR A 261 -21.43 -14.99 -12.16
N ALA A 262 -20.67 -14.01 -12.67
CA ALA A 262 -19.98 -14.10 -13.94
C ALA A 262 -18.74 -15.01 -13.85
N ILE A 263 -17.97 -14.88 -12.76
CA ILE A 263 -16.79 -15.74 -12.50
C ILE A 263 -17.23 -17.20 -12.32
N GLY A 264 -18.35 -17.45 -11.63
CA GLY A 264 -18.89 -18.79 -11.39
C GLY A 264 -19.32 -19.55 -12.64
N ARG A 265 -19.47 -18.88 -13.79
CA ARG A 265 -19.71 -19.58 -15.07
C ARG A 265 -18.53 -20.43 -15.55
N GLY A 266 -17.33 -20.19 -15.01
CA GLY A 266 -16.13 -20.94 -15.36
C GLY A 266 -15.48 -20.60 -16.71
N ASP A 267 -15.92 -19.52 -17.36
CA ASP A 267 -15.39 -19.09 -18.67
C ASP A 267 -14.02 -18.40 -18.55
N TRP A 268 -13.65 -17.98 -17.33
CA TRP A 268 -12.43 -17.21 -17.07
C TRP A 268 -11.42 -18.01 -16.23
N PRO A 269 -10.12 -17.69 -16.36
CA PRO A 269 -9.10 -18.32 -15.53
C PRO A 269 -9.35 -18.09 -14.05
N ALA A 270 -9.01 -19.09 -13.23
CA ALA A 270 -9.23 -19.06 -11.79
C ALA A 270 -8.42 -17.95 -11.09
N ILE A 271 -9.00 -17.36 -10.05
CA ILE A 271 -8.42 -16.30 -9.23
C ILE A 271 -8.51 -16.64 -7.74
N THR A 272 -7.77 -15.91 -6.91
CA THR A 272 -7.92 -15.94 -5.46
C THR A 272 -8.32 -14.55 -4.96
N GLN A 273 -9.41 -14.46 -4.21
CA GLN A 273 -9.88 -13.22 -3.58
C GLN A 273 -9.88 -13.36 -2.07
N ILE A 274 -9.23 -12.43 -1.37
CA ILE A 274 -9.31 -12.29 0.09
C ILE A 274 -10.23 -11.12 0.42
N VAL A 275 -11.20 -11.36 1.29
CA VAL A 275 -12.09 -10.35 1.84
C VAL A 275 -11.80 -10.22 3.34
N PHE A 276 -11.28 -9.06 3.73
CA PHE A 276 -11.13 -8.71 5.14
C PHE A 276 -12.52 -8.42 5.74
N ARG A 277 -12.99 -9.34 6.56
CA ARG A 277 -14.34 -9.30 7.13
C ARG A 277 -14.31 -8.77 8.55
N ASN A 278 -14.71 -7.52 8.73
CA ASN A 278 -14.81 -6.86 10.04
C ASN A 278 -16.12 -6.11 10.25
N TYR A 279 -17.07 -6.25 9.35
CA TYR A 279 -18.43 -5.71 9.42
C TYR A 279 -18.47 -4.18 9.52
N GLN A 280 -17.55 -3.48 8.83
CA GLN A 280 -17.55 -2.02 8.88
C GLN A 280 -16.96 -1.38 7.62
N TRP A 281 -17.44 -0.16 7.35
CA TRP A 281 -16.74 0.79 6.49
C TRP A 281 -15.62 1.46 7.30
N GLY A 282 -14.47 0.81 7.39
CA GLY A 282 -13.42 1.21 8.31
C GLY A 282 -12.79 2.58 8.01
N ALA A 283 -12.72 2.99 6.75
CA ALA A 283 -12.19 4.31 6.39
C ALA A 283 -13.13 5.43 6.85
N GLU A 284 -14.45 5.26 6.65
CA GLU A 284 -15.49 6.19 7.08
C GLU A 284 -15.57 6.25 8.60
N LYS A 285 -15.49 5.10 9.26
CA LYS A 285 -15.47 5.02 10.73
C LYS A 285 -14.28 5.77 11.32
N ARG A 286 -13.10 5.60 10.71
CA ARG A 286 -11.91 6.37 11.09
C ARG A 286 -12.12 7.87 10.89
N ASN A 287 -12.72 8.29 9.78
CA ASN A 287 -13.02 9.69 9.54
C ASN A 287 -14.00 10.23 10.58
N SER A 288 -15.00 9.43 10.97
CA SER A 288 -15.92 9.80 12.05
C SER A 288 -15.22 9.95 13.39
N THR A 289 -14.27 9.08 13.72
CA THR A 289 -13.42 9.21 14.92
C THR A 289 -12.57 10.50 14.88
N LEU A 290 -12.04 10.85 13.70
CA LEU A 290 -11.16 12.02 13.57
C LEU A 290 -11.90 13.36 13.61
N TRP A 291 -13.11 13.43 13.05
CA TRP A 291 -13.79 14.68 12.74
C TRP A 291 -15.12 14.87 13.45
N PHE A 292 -15.76 13.78 13.93
CA PHE A 292 -17.13 13.77 14.39
C PHE A 292 -17.31 13.08 15.76
N ASP A 293 -16.25 13.02 16.58
CA ASP A 293 -16.28 12.50 17.96
C ASP A 293 -17.00 11.13 18.09
N ASP A 294 -16.60 10.18 17.24
CA ASP A 294 -17.15 8.81 17.19
C ASP A 294 -18.65 8.74 16.84
N ASN A 295 -19.20 9.75 16.21
CA ASN A 295 -20.58 9.70 15.72
C ASN A 295 -20.64 8.85 14.43
N PHE A 296 -20.86 7.54 14.59
CA PHE A 296 -20.88 6.57 13.50
C PHE A 296 -22.27 6.48 12.87
N VAL A 297 -22.39 6.90 11.62
CA VAL A 297 -23.62 6.83 10.84
C VAL A 297 -23.39 5.99 9.59
N GLY A 298 -24.08 4.85 9.46
CA GLY A 298 -23.99 3.98 8.29
C GLY A 298 -22.64 3.30 8.11
N THR A 299 -21.82 3.19 9.16
CA THR A 299 -20.49 2.60 9.10
C THR A 299 -20.46 1.11 9.41
N GLU A 300 -21.51 0.57 9.97
CA GLU A 300 -21.62 -0.86 10.30
C GLU A 300 -22.25 -1.65 9.14
N LEU A 301 -21.76 -2.86 8.93
CA LEU A 301 -22.28 -3.80 7.94
C LEU A 301 -22.96 -4.98 8.65
N ASP A 302 -23.90 -5.61 7.96
CA ASP A 302 -24.66 -6.75 8.47
C ASP A 302 -23.75 -7.96 8.75
N GLU A 303 -23.80 -8.49 9.97
CA GLU A 303 -23.06 -9.68 10.39
C GLU A 303 -23.65 -10.98 9.80
N GLY A 304 -24.92 -10.98 9.38
CA GLY A 304 -25.60 -12.15 8.82
C GLY A 304 -25.16 -12.55 7.41
N VAL A 305 -24.41 -11.68 6.71
CA VAL A 305 -23.94 -11.96 5.34
C VAL A 305 -22.59 -12.67 5.37
N SER A 306 -22.47 -13.82 4.69
CA SER A 306 -21.19 -14.50 4.44
C SER A 306 -20.81 -14.43 2.96
N TYR A 307 -19.69 -13.81 2.65
CA TYR A 307 -19.17 -13.76 1.29
C TYR A 307 -18.65 -15.12 0.81
N ALA A 308 -18.08 -15.93 1.71
CA ALA A 308 -17.73 -17.31 1.41
C ALA A 308 -18.99 -18.14 1.05
N GLY A 309 -20.10 -17.91 1.75
CA GLY A 309 -21.39 -18.51 1.42
C GLY A 309 -21.92 -18.09 0.05
N ILE A 310 -21.81 -16.81 -0.29
CA ILE A 310 -22.19 -16.29 -1.63
C ILE A 310 -21.30 -16.90 -2.71
N ALA A 311 -19.99 -17.00 -2.50
CA ALA A 311 -19.07 -17.65 -3.45
C ALA A 311 -19.47 -19.11 -3.71
N ASN A 312 -19.79 -19.88 -2.65
CA ASN A 312 -20.28 -21.26 -2.78
C ASN A 312 -21.59 -21.33 -3.58
N ALA A 313 -22.51 -20.41 -3.34
CA ALA A 313 -23.78 -20.33 -4.08
C ALA A 313 -23.58 -20.00 -5.56
N CYS A 314 -22.49 -19.30 -5.91
CA CYS A 314 -22.10 -19.02 -7.29
C CYS A 314 -21.26 -20.15 -7.93
N GLY A 315 -21.08 -21.29 -7.26
CA GLY A 315 -20.28 -22.42 -7.79
C GLY A 315 -18.77 -22.27 -7.61
N LEU A 316 -18.32 -21.31 -6.81
CA LEU A 316 -16.92 -21.07 -6.46
C LEU A 316 -16.57 -21.74 -5.13
N LYS A 317 -15.29 -21.75 -4.76
CA LYS A 317 -14.84 -22.23 -3.46
C LYS A 317 -14.80 -21.07 -2.46
N GLY A 318 -15.71 -21.09 -1.48
CA GLY A 318 -15.72 -20.15 -0.36
C GLY A 318 -15.08 -20.78 0.89
N VAL A 319 -14.16 -20.06 1.53
CA VAL A 319 -13.45 -20.48 2.75
C VAL A 319 -13.51 -19.37 3.77
N VAL A 320 -13.71 -19.72 5.05
CA VAL A 320 -13.62 -18.78 6.17
C VAL A 320 -12.35 -19.08 6.96
N ALA A 321 -11.51 -18.07 7.19
CA ALA A 321 -10.29 -18.15 8.00
C ALA A 321 -10.40 -17.22 9.21
N ARG A 322 -10.19 -17.75 10.43
CA ARG A 322 -10.34 -17.03 11.70
C ARG A 322 -9.03 -16.79 12.42
N THR A 323 -8.00 -17.57 12.08
CA THR A 323 -6.67 -17.49 12.68
C THR A 323 -5.61 -17.25 11.61
N GLN A 324 -4.41 -16.82 12.02
CA GLN A 324 -3.28 -16.63 11.11
C GLN A 324 -2.92 -17.93 10.38
N ASP A 325 -2.90 -19.06 11.11
CA ASP A 325 -2.57 -20.36 10.54
C ASP A 325 -3.60 -20.80 9.51
N GLU A 326 -4.90 -20.63 9.83
CA GLU A 326 -5.98 -20.91 8.89
C GLU A 326 -5.87 -20.03 7.63
N LEU A 327 -5.58 -18.74 7.78
CA LEU A 327 -5.46 -17.82 6.65
C LEU A 327 -4.24 -18.16 5.79
N THR A 328 -3.09 -18.46 6.40
CA THR A 328 -1.88 -18.90 5.71
C THR A 328 -2.13 -20.18 4.92
N ALA A 329 -2.72 -21.18 5.55
CA ALA A 329 -3.03 -22.46 4.91
C ALA A 329 -4.07 -22.32 3.79
N ALA A 330 -5.13 -21.53 4.03
CA ALA A 330 -6.18 -21.27 3.05
C ALA A 330 -5.62 -20.56 1.81
N LEU A 331 -4.75 -19.56 1.99
CA LEU A 331 -4.13 -18.84 0.87
C LEU A 331 -3.19 -19.74 0.08
N ALA A 332 -2.33 -20.49 0.75
CA ALA A 332 -1.43 -21.44 0.09
C ALA A 332 -2.22 -22.48 -0.74
N GLN A 333 -3.28 -23.04 -0.17
CA GLN A 333 -4.14 -23.99 -0.89
C GLN A 333 -4.91 -23.31 -2.03
N ALA A 334 -5.41 -22.09 -1.86
CA ALA A 334 -6.12 -21.34 -2.90
C ALA A 334 -5.23 -21.03 -4.10
N ILE A 335 -3.96 -20.68 -3.85
CA ILE A 335 -2.98 -20.44 -4.92
C ILE A 335 -2.68 -21.74 -5.67
N LYS A 336 -2.50 -22.85 -4.97
CA LYS A 336 -2.34 -24.17 -5.58
C LYS A 336 -3.57 -24.54 -6.41
N ASP A 337 -4.76 -24.40 -5.87
CA ASP A 337 -6.03 -24.69 -6.56
C ASP A 337 -6.20 -23.80 -7.80
N GLN A 338 -5.82 -22.52 -7.71
CA GLN A 338 -5.84 -21.60 -8.84
C GLN A 338 -4.93 -22.05 -9.98
N MET A 339 -3.69 -22.45 -9.66
CA MET A 339 -2.66 -22.72 -10.67
C MET A 339 -2.71 -24.13 -11.23
N GLU A 340 -3.08 -25.13 -10.41
CA GLU A 340 -3.06 -26.54 -10.81
C GLU A 340 -4.44 -27.09 -11.18
N ASN A 341 -5.49 -26.59 -10.53
CA ASN A 341 -6.83 -27.17 -10.63
C ASN A 341 -7.87 -26.26 -11.32
N GLY A 342 -7.50 -25.00 -11.63
CA GLY A 342 -8.44 -24.05 -12.23
C GLY A 342 -9.60 -23.66 -11.32
N ILE A 343 -9.40 -23.69 -9.98
CA ILE A 343 -10.44 -23.39 -9.00
C ILE A 343 -10.28 -21.97 -8.46
N THR A 344 -11.30 -21.16 -8.65
CA THR A 344 -11.41 -19.84 -8.00
C THR A 344 -11.80 -20.01 -6.54
N THR A 345 -11.03 -19.38 -5.66
CA THR A 345 -11.27 -19.39 -4.22
C THR A 345 -11.47 -17.98 -3.67
N LEU A 346 -12.55 -17.80 -2.88
CA LEU A 346 -12.76 -16.62 -2.05
C LEU A 346 -12.47 -16.98 -0.60
N ILE A 347 -11.56 -16.26 0.03
CA ILE A 347 -11.21 -16.42 1.45
C ILE A 347 -11.80 -15.25 2.24
N GLU A 348 -12.74 -15.53 3.12
CA GLU A 348 -13.30 -14.57 4.07
C GLU A 348 -12.41 -14.59 5.33
N ALA A 349 -11.53 -13.61 5.45
CA ALA A 349 -10.61 -13.47 6.57
C ALA A 349 -11.26 -12.67 7.70
N MET A 350 -11.57 -13.33 8.80
CA MET A 350 -12.25 -12.73 9.96
C MET A 350 -11.25 -11.92 10.77
N ILE A 351 -11.42 -10.61 10.79
CA ILE A 351 -10.54 -9.69 11.51
C ILE A 351 -11.35 -8.78 12.43
N ASN A 352 -10.73 -8.27 13.49
CA ASN A 352 -11.35 -7.31 14.37
C ASN A 352 -11.53 -5.92 13.72
N GLN A 353 -12.15 -5.00 14.42
CA GLN A 353 -12.48 -3.66 13.91
C GLN A 353 -11.38 -2.61 14.13
N GLU A 354 -10.15 -3.00 14.37
CA GLU A 354 -9.04 -2.06 14.46
C GLU A 354 -8.87 -1.27 13.15
N LEU A 355 -8.54 0.01 13.28
CA LEU A 355 -8.40 0.92 12.16
C LEU A 355 -6.95 1.06 11.65
N GLY A 356 -6.03 0.26 12.21
CA GLY A 356 -4.62 0.31 11.94
C GLY A 356 -3.92 1.44 12.69
N ASP A 357 -2.75 1.83 12.18
CA ASP A 357 -1.90 2.81 12.82
C ASP A 357 -2.62 4.13 13.11
N PRO A 358 -2.31 4.79 14.25
CA PRO A 358 -2.96 6.03 14.60
C PRO A 358 -2.73 7.08 13.52
N PHE A 359 -3.82 7.49 12.94
CA PHE A 359 -3.82 8.60 12.02
C PHE A 359 -3.63 9.89 12.82
N ARG A 360 -2.57 10.63 12.56
CA ARG A 360 -2.41 11.92 13.21
C ARG A 360 -3.56 12.84 12.82
N ARG A 361 -4.36 13.27 13.79
CA ARG A 361 -5.48 14.21 13.57
C ARG A 361 -5.03 15.49 12.87
N ASP A 362 -3.84 15.98 13.20
CA ASP A 362 -3.26 17.19 12.62
C ASP A 362 -2.76 17.02 11.19
N ALA A 363 -2.36 15.80 10.79
CA ALA A 363 -1.89 15.52 9.42
C ALA A 363 -2.95 15.80 8.34
N MET A 364 -4.23 15.61 8.69
CA MET A 364 -5.35 15.90 7.78
C MET A 364 -5.92 17.33 7.98
N LYS A 365 -5.58 17.99 9.07
CA LYS A 365 -6.02 19.36 9.35
C LYS A 365 -5.16 20.42 8.66
N ASN A 366 -3.90 20.10 8.40
CA ASN A 366 -3.05 21.00 7.66
C ASN A 366 -3.35 20.83 6.17
N PRO A 367 -3.86 21.87 5.49
CA PRO A 367 -4.00 21.83 4.05
C PRO A 367 -2.63 21.46 3.47
N VAL A 368 -2.59 20.47 2.58
CA VAL A 368 -1.41 20.22 1.77
C VAL A 368 -1.09 21.52 1.05
N GLU A 369 0.12 22.05 1.19
CA GLU A 369 0.54 23.19 0.40
C GLU A 369 0.51 22.77 -1.07
N VAL A 370 -0.51 23.23 -1.76
CA VAL A 370 -0.58 23.11 -3.22
C VAL A 370 0.18 24.31 -3.79
N ALA A 371 1.21 24.05 -4.57
CA ALA A 371 1.97 25.12 -5.19
C ALA A 371 1.02 26.07 -5.97
N GLY A 372 1.08 27.35 -5.68
CA GLY A 372 0.27 28.38 -6.33
C GLY A 372 -1.10 28.67 -5.71
N ILE A 373 -1.50 27.97 -4.65
CA ILE A 373 -2.73 28.30 -3.90
C ILE A 373 -2.35 28.91 -2.55
N ASN A 374 -2.80 30.15 -2.34
CA ASN A 374 -2.63 30.82 -1.07
C ASN A 374 -3.64 30.25 -0.05
N LYS A 375 -3.17 29.90 1.17
CA LYS A 375 -4.02 29.39 2.25
C LYS A 375 -5.21 30.31 2.58
N ASP A 376 -5.03 31.63 2.44
CA ASP A 376 -6.07 32.59 2.72
C ASP A 376 -7.17 32.57 1.65
N ASP A 377 -6.86 32.23 0.40
CA ASP A 377 -7.82 32.05 -0.68
C ASP A 377 -8.66 30.78 -0.49
N MET A 378 -8.10 29.72 0.12
CA MET A 378 -8.84 28.48 0.40
C MET A 378 -9.92 28.64 1.47
N LYS A 379 -9.71 29.55 2.44
CA LYS A 379 -10.71 29.81 3.50
C LYS A 379 -11.97 30.52 3.00
N GLN A 380 -11.94 31.16 1.84
CA GLN A 380 -13.07 31.87 1.27
C GLN A 380 -13.99 30.97 0.45
N GLN A 381 -13.60 29.73 0.15
CA GLN A 381 -14.40 28.81 -0.68
C GLN A 381 -15.26 27.82 0.12
N VAL A 382 -15.24 27.87 1.43
CA VAL A 382 -16.10 27.07 2.30
C VAL A 382 -17.23 27.96 2.83
N VAL A 383 -18.25 28.15 2.02
CA VAL A 383 -19.56 28.67 2.42
C VAL A 383 -20.60 27.60 2.15
#